data_961db69c02589e29687f1547c59d4fca
#
_entry.id   961db69c02589e29687f1547c59d4fca
#
_cell.length_a   1.000
_cell.length_b   1.000
_cell.length_c   1.000
_cell.angle_alpha   90.00
_cell.angle_beta   90.00
_cell.angle_gamma   90.00
#
_symmetry.space_group_name_H-M   'P 1'
#
loop_
_entity.id
_entity.type
_entity.pdbx_description
1 polymer ?
#
loop_
_entity_poly.entity_id
_entity_poly.type
_entity_poly.pdbx_seq_one_letter_code
_entity_poly.pdbx_strand_id
1 'polypeptide(L)'
;ILILASYVMRPSVQTIIIAMSLTGWIGLARFIRNQVIIIRDRDFNLASRCLGTPTRRVIMKNLLPQMVSVVMLRMSLAIPGAIGSEVFLAYIGLGLPISIPSLGNLVNKGRSLMMAPSLRYQLIIPAVILSIITVCFYLVGNAFSDAADPKNHV
;
A
#
# COMPACT_ATOMS: atom_id res chain seq x y z
N ILE A 1 -3.68 -16.16 2.84
CA ILE A 1 -3.07 -16.06 4.18
C ILE A 1 -3.92 -15.18 5.09
N LEU A 2 -4.30 -13.95 4.69
CA LEU A 2 -5.15 -13.04 5.50
C LEU A 2 -6.47 -13.70 5.93
N ILE A 3 -7.17 -14.35 5.00
CA ILE A 3 -8.43 -15.06 5.25
C ILE A 3 -8.22 -16.18 6.28
N LEU A 4 -7.17 -16.98 6.12
CA LEU A 4 -6.84 -18.06 7.06
C LEU A 4 -6.48 -17.53 8.45
N ALA A 5 -5.70 -16.45 8.52
CA ALA A 5 -5.35 -15.81 9.79
C ALA A 5 -6.59 -15.27 10.51
N SER A 6 -7.51 -14.62 9.80
CA SER A 6 -8.76 -14.11 10.37
C SER A 6 -9.72 -15.22 10.79
N TYR A 7 -9.67 -16.39 10.13
CA TYR A 7 -10.50 -17.54 10.46
C TYR A 7 -10.00 -18.30 11.70
N VAL A 8 -8.68 -18.48 11.80
CA VAL A 8 -8.04 -19.26 12.90
C VAL A 8 -7.90 -18.43 14.18
N MET A 9 -7.54 -17.18 14.05
CA MET A 9 -7.43 -16.25 15.17
C MET A 9 -8.73 -15.43 15.26
N ARG A 10 -9.30 -15.26 16.45
CA ARG A 10 -10.51 -14.44 16.63
C ARG A 10 -10.32 -13.06 15.97
N PRO A 11 -11.33 -12.56 15.21
CA PRO A 11 -11.22 -11.29 14.51
C PRO A 11 -11.00 -10.15 15.51
N SER A 12 -9.77 -9.61 15.52
CA SER A 12 -9.33 -8.51 16.35
C SER A 12 -8.51 -7.56 15.50
N VAL A 13 -8.49 -6.28 15.88
CA VAL A 13 -7.63 -5.26 15.24
C VAL A 13 -6.17 -5.73 15.20
N GLN A 14 -5.69 -6.27 16.31
CA GLN A 14 -4.32 -6.76 16.43
C GLN A 14 -4.01 -7.91 15.46
N THR A 15 -4.94 -8.87 15.33
CA THR A 15 -4.80 -9.99 14.41
C THR A 15 -4.71 -9.54 12.96
N ILE A 16 -5.55 -8.58 12.55
CA ILE A 16 -5.54 -8.04 11.20
C ILE A 16 -4.23 -7.29 10.92
N ILE A 17 -3.77 -6.46 11.86
CA ILE A 17 -2.51 -5.72 11.72
C ILE A 17 -1.33 -6.68 11.57
N ILE A 18 -1.21 -7.70 12.43
CA ILE A 18 -0.13 -8.69 12.36
C ILE A 18 -0.18 -9.46 11.05
N ALA A 19 -1.36 -9.93 10.64
CA ALA A 19 -1.53 -10.68 9.40
C ALA A 19 -1.20 -9.84 8.17
N MET A 20 -1.60 -8.56 8.14
CA MET A 20 -1.26 -7.63 7.06
C MET A 20 0.24 -7.31 7.02
N SER A 21 0.87 -7.13 8.18
CA SER A 21 2.31 -6.87 8.27
C SER A 21 3.12 -8.07 7.79
N LEU A 22 2.76 -9.29 8.21
CA LEU A 22 3.42 -10.52 7.79
C LEU A 22 3.28 -10.83 6.30
N THR A 23 2.21 -10.42 5.66
CA THR A 23 2.00 -10.65 4.22
C THR A 23 2.50 -9.49 3.37
N GLY A 24 2.38 -8.26 3.84
CA GLY A 24 2.71 -7.05 3.10
C GLY A 24 4.20 -6.90 2.80
N TRP A 25 5.08 -7.30 3.75
CA TRP A 25 6.52 -7.19 3.55
C TRP A 25 7.04 -8.03 2.38
N ILE A 26 6.41 -9.19 2.10
CA ILE A 26 6.80 -10.06 0.98
C ILE A 26 6.64 -9.33 -0.36
N GLY A 27 5.51 -8.66 -0.53
CA GLY A 27 5.24 -7.85 -1.73
C GLY A 27 6.21 -6.68 -1.86
N LEU A 28 6.50 -5.99 -0.76
CA LEU A 28 7.46 -4.90 -0.72
C LEU A 28 8.88 -5.37 -1.03
N ALA A 29 9.32 -6.49 -0.45
CA ALA A 29 10.64 -7.04 -0.71
C ALA A 29 10.84 -7.43 -2.18
N ARG A 30 9.84 -8.06 -2.81
CA ARG A 30 9.87 -8.36 -4.26
C ARG A 30 9.93 -7.09 -5.09
N PHE A 31 9.16 -6.09 -4.73
CA PHE A 31 9.14 -4.80 -5.42
C PHE A 31 10.52 -4.12 -5.35
N ILE A 32 11.11 -4.01 -4.16
CA ILE A 32 12.44 -3.44 -3.95
C ILE A 32 13.50 -4.22 -4.74
N ARG A 33 13.45 -5.55 -4.68
CA ARG A 33 14.38 -6.40 -5.46
C ARG A 33 14.31 -6.09 -6.96
N ASN A 34 13.12 -5.98 -7.53
CA ASN A 34 12.94 -5.68 -8.95
C ASN A 34 13.50 -4.29 -9.29
N GLN A 35 13.26 -3.28 -8.43
CA GLN A 35 13.80 -1.95 -8.63
C GLN A 35 15.34 -1.93 -8.57
N VAL A 36 15.93 -2.65 -7.62
CA VAL A 36 17.40 -2.79 -7.53
C VAL A 36 17.96 -3.41 -8.79
N ILE A 37 17.35 -4.45 -9.35
CA ILE A 37 17.81 -5.08 -10.59
C ILE A 37 17.78 -4.09 -11.76
N ILE A 38 16.68 -3.35 -11.92
CA ILE A 38 16.53 -2.36 -13.00
C ILE A 38 17.56 -1.25 -12.90
N ILE A 39 17.81 -0.73 -11.69
CA ILE A 39 18.74 0.39 -11.48
C ILE A 39 20.20 -0.10 -11.56
N ARG A 40 20.48 -1.32 -11.07
CA ARG A 40 21.81 -1.92 -11.07
C ARG A 40 22.45 -1.96 -12.45
N ASP A 41 21.64 -2.31 -13.44
CA ASP A 41 22.13 -2.58 -14.82
C ASP A 41 22.12 -1.31 -15.70
N ARG A 42 21.90 -0.13 -15.13
CA ARG A 42 22.03 1.16 -15.84
C ARG A 42 23.49 1.52 -16.09
N ASP A 43 23.75 2.16 -17.23
CA ASP A 43 25.09 2.47 -17.75
C ASP A 43 25.98 3.19 -16.74
N PHE A 44 25.44 4.16 -15.99
CA PHE A 44 26.23 4.90 -14.99
C PHE A 44 26.69 4.02 -13.81
N ASN A 45 25.92 2.96 -13.47
CA ASN A 45 26.33 2.01 -12.44
C ASN A 45 27.36 1.01 -12.97
N LEU A 46 27.24 0.61 -14.23
CA LEU A 46 28.24 -0.21 -14.91
C LEU A 46 29.56 0.54 -15.01
N ALA A 47 29.54 1.79 -15.48
CA ALA A 47 30.73 2.65 -15.53
C ALA A 47 31.41 2.82 -14.15
N SER A 48 30.61 3.06 -13.11
CA SER A 48 31.10 3.18 -11.73
C SER A 48 31.78 1.90 -11.23
N ARG A 49 31.30 0.73 -11.62
CA ARG A 49 31.90 -0.57 -11.30
C ARG A 49 33.19 -0.81 -12.07
N CYS A 50 33.21 -0.45 -13.34
CA CYS A 50 34.44 -0.54 -14.17
C CYS A 50 35.57 0.32 -13.59
N LEU A 51 35.24 1.45 -12.96
CA LEU A 51 36.21 2.33 -12.26
C LEU A 51 36.62 1.80 -10.87
N GLY A 52 36.21 0.57 -10.50
CA GLY A 52 36.58 -0.06 -9.24
C GLY A 52 35.88 0.50 -7.99
N THR A 53 34.76 1.21 -8.15
CA THR A 53 34.03 1.77 -7.01
C THR A 53 33.50 0.64 -6.11
N PRO A 54 33.73 0.66 -4.79
CA PRO A 54 33.24 -0.39 -3.89
C PRO A 54 31.72 -0.46 -3.88
N THR A 55 31.17 -1.67 -3.87
CA THR A 55 29.72 -1.94 -3.95
C THR A 55 28.90 -1.14 -2.95
N ARG A 56 29.40 -0.97 -1.71
CA ARG A 56 28.74 -0.17 -0.68
C ARG A 56 28.51 1.28 -1.12
N ARG A 57 29.50 1.89 -1.78
CA ARG A 57 29.40 3.27 -2.27
C ARG A 57 28.41 3.38 -3.44
N VAL A 58 28.39 2.40 -4.34
CA VAL A 58 27.40 2.33 -5.43
C VAL A 58 25.99 2.24 -4.88
N ILE A 59 25.77 1.39 -3.86
CA ILE A 59 24.45 1.27 -3.22
C ILE A 59 24.02 2.59 -2.58
N MET A 60 24.85 3.18 -1.72
CA MET A 60 24.48 4.35 -0.92
C MET A 60 24.39 5.65 -1.73
N LYS A 61 25.22 5.83 -2.76
CA LYS A 61 25.27 7.07 -3.54
C LYS A 61 24.46 7.02 -4.84
N ASN A 62 24.34 5.86 -5.46
CA ASN A 62 23.72 5.75 -6.77
C ASN A 62 22.34 5.08 -6.69
N LEU A 63 22.24 3.89 -6.03
CA LEU A 63 20.99 3.14 -6.01
C LEU A 63 19.97 3.76 -5.05
N LEU A 64 20.36 4.00 -3.80
CA LEU A 64 19.45 4.44 -2.75
C LEU A 64 18.70 5.73 -3.11
N PRO A 65 19.36 6.81 -3.58
CA PRO A 65 18.67 8.06 -3.92
C PRO A 65 17.63 7.88 -5.03
N GLN A 66 17.92 7.05 -6.02
CA GLN A 66 16.97 6.79 -7.12
C GLN A 66 15.79 5.90 -6.72
N MET A 67 15.97 5.08 -5.68
CA MET A 67 14.89 4.24 -5.16
C MET A 67 13.93 5.02 -4.27
N VAL A 68 14.34 6.13 -3.67
CA VAL A 68 13.53 6.89 -2.70
C VAL A 68 12.19 7.30 -3.32
N SER A 69 12.19 7.89 -4.53
CA SER A 69 10.96 8.32 -5.20
C SER A 69 9.96 7.18 -5.35
N VAL A 70 10.44 6.04 -5.87
CA VAL A 70 9.58 4.88 -6.16
C VAL A 70 9.07 4.22 -4.87
N VAL A 71 9.91 4.18 -3.83
CA VAL A 71 9.55 3.66 -2.51
C VAL A 71 8.52 4.57 -1.84
N MET A 72 8.69 5.89 -1.92
CA MET A 72 7.73 6.87 -1.37
C MET A 72 6.35 6.73 -2.02
N LEU A 73 6.29 6.62 -3.35
CA LEU A 73 5.04 6.35 -4.05
C LEU A 73 4.39 5.04 -3.56
N ARG A 74 5.18 3.98 -3.43
CA ARG A 74 4.69 2.68 -2.98
C ARG A 74 4.17 2.70 -1.55
N MET A 75 4.84 3.44 -0.66
CA MET A 75 4.41 3.63 0.74
C MET A 75 3.09 4.40 0.82
N SER A 76 2.94 5.47 0.05
CA SER A 76 1.69 6.25 0.00
C SER A 76 0.50 5.40 -0.47
N LEU A 77 0.71 4.51 -1.44
CA LEU A 77 -0.33 3.60 -1.94
C LEU A 77 -0.60 2.42 -1.00
N ALA A 78 0.30 2.12 -0.06
CA ALA A 78 0.10 1.05 0.91
C ALA A 78 -1.05 1.36 1.89
N ILE A 79 -1.27 2.64 2.22
CA ILE A 79 -2.33 3.06 3.15
C ILE A 79 -3.73 2.78 2.58
N PRO A 80 -4.13 3.29 1.40
CA PRO A 80 -5.42 2.95 0.81
C PRO A 80 -5.55 1.46 0.48
N GLY A 81 -4.43 0.78 0.15
CA GLY A 81 -4.39 -0.67 -0.03
C GLY A 81 -4.74 -1.45 1.24
N ALA A 82 -4.26 -1.00 2.39
CA ALA A 82 -4.60 -1.60 3.69
C ALA A 82 -6.07 -1.40 4.04
N ILE A 83 -6.61 -0.18 3.83
CA ILE A 83 -8.03 0.13 4.03
C ILE A 83 -8.89 -0.75 3.11
N GLY A 84 -8.53 -0.86 1.82
CA GLY A 84 -9.25 -1.71 0.86
C GLY A 84 -9.26 -3.19 1.27
N SER A 85 -8.16 -3.70 1.82
CA SER A 85 -8.06 -5.07 2.33
C SER A 85 -8.96 -5.29 3.55
N GLU A 86 -9.06 -4.33 4.46
CA GLU A 86 -9.97 -4.38 5.61
C GLU A 86 -11.43 -4.38 5.16
N VAL A 87 -11.80 -3.49 4.22
CA VAL A 87 -13.15 -3.44 3.64
C VAL A 87 -13.49 -4.78 2.97
N PHE A 88 -12.55 -5.38 2.23
CA PHE A 88 -12.75 -6.68 1.61
C PHE A 88 -12.96 -7.79 2.65
N LEU A 89 -12.17 -7.82 3.72
CA LEU A 89 -12.35 -8.78 4.81
C LEU A 89 -13.71 -8.60 5.50
N ALA A 90 -14.13 -7.36 5.74
CA ALA A 90 -15.45 -7.06 6.30
C ALA A 90 -16.57 -7.54 5.37
N TYR A 91 -16.40 -7.38 4.06
CA TYR A 91 -17.36 -7.82 3.04
C TYR A 91 -17.60 -9.34 3.05
N ILE A 92 -16.56 -10.14 3.23
CA ILE A 92 -16.66 -11.61 3.31
C ILE A 92 -17.01 -12.13 4.72
N GLY A 93 -17.25 -11.21 5.69
CA GLY A 93 -17.63 -11.56 7.06
C GLY A 93 -16.48 -11.96 7.98
N LEU A 94 -15.22 -11.75 7.54
CA LEU A 94 -14.00 -12.04 8.31
C LEU A 94 -13.28 -10.77 8.77
N GLY A 95 -13.97 -9.62 8.71
CA GLY A 95 -13.46 -8.32 9.13
C GLY A 95 -13.52 -8.11 10.64
N LEU A 96 -13.40 -6.86 11.04
CA LEU A 96 -13.51 -6.44 12.43
C LEU A 96 -14.90 -6.75 13.00
N PRO A 97 -15.02 -7.03 14.31
CA PRO A 97 -16.31 -7.16 14.98
C PRO A 97 -17.19 -5.92 14.74
N ILE A 98 -18.50 -6.11 14.60
CA ILE A 98 -19.46 -5.02 14.33
C ILE A 98 -19.45 -3.95 15.43
N SER A 99 -19.00 -4.31 16.63
CA SER A 99 -18.82 -3.38 17.75
C SER A 99 -17.72 -2.33 17.53
N ILE A 100 -16.78 -2.60 16.61
CA ILE A 100 -15.70 -1.67 16.28
C ILE A 100 -16.10 -0.88 15.03
N PRO A 101 -16.26 0.47 15.15
CA PRO A 101 -16.57 1.29 13.99
C PRO A 101 -15.43 1.28 12.99
N SER A 102 -15.69 0.82 11.77
CA SER A 102 -14.76 0.86 10.65
C SER A 102 -15.46 1.20 9.34
N LEU A 103 -14.71 1.70 8.36
CA LEU A 103 -15.27 1.96 7.03
C LEU A 103 -15.74 0.68 6.36
N GLY A 104 -15.05 -0.45 6.60
CA GLY A 104 -15.45 -1.75 6.10
C GLY A 104 -16.79 -2.22 6.67
N ASN A 105 -17.00 -2.05 7.98
CA ASN A 105 -18.26 -2.37 8.63
C ASN A 105 -19.42 -1.48 8.14
N LEU A 106 -19.16 -0.19 7.85
CA LEU A 106 -20.15 0.71 7.27
C LEU A 106 -20.55 0.27 5.85
N VAL A 107 -19.59 -0.07 5.01
CA VAL A 107 -19.85 -0.58 3.65
C VAL A 107 -20.62 -1.89 3.70
N ASN A 108 -20.26 -2.81 4.59
CA ASN A 108 -20.95 -4.09 4.73
C ASN A 108 -22.40 -3.91 5.20
N LYS A 109 -22.63 -3.02 6.18
CA LYS A 109 -23.98 -2.65 6.63
C LYS A 109 -24.79 -1.97 5.52
N GLY A 110 -24.18 -1.02 4.78
CA GLY A 110 -24.83 -0.35 3.65
C GLY A 110 -25.22 -1.31 2.53
N ARG A 111 -24.39 -2.36 2.30
CA ARG A 111 -24.70 -3.41 1.33
C ARG A 111 -25.98 -4.17 1.67
N SER A 112 -26.18 -4.57 2.93
CA SER A 112 -27.39 -5.30 3.35
C SER A 112 -28.66 -4.46 3.18
N LEU A 113 -28.53 -3.14 3.16
CA LEU A 113 -29.63 -2.19 3.01
C LEU A 113 -29.83 -1.70 1.55
N MET A 114 -29.00 -2.16 0.60
CA MET A 114 -28.99 -1.69 -0.79
C MET A 114 -30.31 -1.97 -1.53
N MET A 115 -31.06 -3.00 -1.10
CA MET A 115 -32.37 -3.34 -1.66
C MET A 115 -33.45 -2.28 -1.36
N ALA A 116 -33.31 -1.51 -0.28
CA ALA A 116 -34.23 -0.43 0.07
C ALA A 116 -33.78 0.88 -0.60
N PRO A 117 -34.55 1.46 -1.54
CA PRO A 117 -34.15 2.67 -2.27
C PRO A 117 -33.84 3.87 -1.36
N SER A 118 -34.56 4.00 -0.26
CA SER A 118 -34.42 5.08 0.73
C SER A 118 -33.14 4.99 1.57
N LEU A 119 -32.46 3.82 1.61
CA LEU A 119 -31.28 3.57 2.46
C LEU A 119 -29.97 3.40 1.67
N ARG A 120 -29.99 3.54 0.35
CA ARG A 120 -28.82 3.40 -0.53
C ARG A 120 -27.71 4.38 -0.18
N TYR A 121 -28.01 5.54 0.39
CA TYR A 121 -27.00 6.52 0.78
C TYR A 121 -26.02 5.96 1.84
N GLN A 122 -26.44 4.98 2.65
CA GLN A 122 -25.57 4.34 3.64
C GLN A 122 -24.44 3.52 3.02
N LEU A 123 -24.57 3.10 1.77
CA LEU A 123 -23.49 2.48 1.00
C LEU A 123 -22.69 3.53 0.21
N ILE A 124 -23.38 4.49 -0.40
CA ILE A 124 -22.76 5.49 -1.28
C ILE A 124 -21.80 6.39 -0.51
N ILE A 125 -22.20 6.86 0.67
CA ILE A 125 -21.36 7.78 1.46
C ILE A 125 -20.01 7.16 1.84
N PRO A 126 -19.92 5.97 2.47
CA PRO A 126 -18.64 5.36 2.78
C PRO A 126 -17.81 5.02 1.53
N ALA A 127 -18.46 4.62 0.43
CA ALA A 127 -17.78 4.33 -0.83
C ALA A 127 -17.13 5.58 -1.44
N VAL A 128 -17.83 6.72 -1.41
CA VAL A 128 -17.29 8.01 -1.87
C VAL A 128 -16.12 8.45 -0.98
N ILE A 129 -16.24 8.32 0.34
CA ILE A 129 -15.16 8.65 1.29
C ILE A 129 -13.91 7.80 0.99
N LEU A 130 -14.07 6.50 0.78
CA LEU A 130 -12.95 5.60 0.42
C LEU A 130 -12.31 6.00 -0.91
N SER A 131 -13.11 6.39 -1.89
CA SER A 131 -12.61 6.84 -3.19
C SER A 131 -11.80 8.15 -3.04
N ILE A 132 -12.30 9.11 -2.27
CA ILE A 132 -11.60 10.37 -2.00
C ILE A 132 -10.28 10.10 -1.28
N ILE A 133 -10.27 9.28 -0.24
CA ILE A 133 -9.05 8.90 0.49
C ILE A 133 -8.03 8.29 -0.48
N THR A 134 -8.45 7.36 -1.34
CA THR A 134 -7.56 6.71 -2.31
C THR A 134 -6.96 7.72 -3.29
N VAL A 135 -7.76 8.62 -3.83
CA VAL A 135 -7.29 9.67 -4.75
C VAL A 135 -6.32 10.63 -4.05
N CYS A 136 -6.63 11.06 -2.81
CA CYS A 136 -5.75 11.95 -2.05
C CYS A 136 -4.38 11.29 -1.80
N PHE A 137 -4.34 10.05 -1.35
CA PHE A 137 -3.08 9.34 -1.15
C PHE A 137 -2.31 9.10 -2.45
N TYR A 138 -3.01 8.87 -3.55
CA TYR A 138 -2.39 8.76 -4.86
C TYR A 138 -1.73 10.08 -5.31
N LEU A 139 -2.43 11.21 -5.17
CA LEU A 139 -1.90 12.53 -5.48
C LEU A 139 -0.70 12.90 -4.60
N VAL A 140 -0.82 12.66 -3.29
CA VAL A 140 0.28 12.87 -2.34
C VAL A 140 1.48 12.00 -2.69
N GLY A 141 1.26 10.72 -3.00
CA GLY A 141 2.32 9.80 -3.39
C GLY A 141 3.05 10.21 -4.66
N ASN A 142 2.32 10.68 -5.68
CA ASN A 142 2.93 11.21 -6.90
C ASN A 142 3.72 12.49 -6.62
N ALA A 143 3.18 13.43 -5.86
CA ALA A 143 3.88 14.67 -5.53
C ALA A 143 5.19 14.40 -4.76
N PHE A 144 5.19 13.45 -3.81
CA PHE A 144 6.42 13.02 -3.13
C PHE A 144 7.39 12.31 -4.05
N SER A 145 6.90 11.47 -4.96
CA SER A 145 7.73 10.80 -5.96
C SER A 145 8.41 11.79 -6.88
N ASP A 146 7.68 12.79 -7.36
CA ASP A 146 8.18 13.83 -8.27
C ASP A 146 9.19 14.75 -7.56
N ALA A 147 8.92 15.11 -6.31
CA ALA A 147 9.84 15.91 -5.49
C ALA A 147 11.14 15.16 -5.14
N ALA A 148 11.08 13.83 -5.02
CA ALA A 148 12.23 13.00 -4.72
C ALA A 148 12.98 12.50 -5.97
N ASP A 149 12.49 12.79 -7.19
CA ASP A 149 13.16 12.37 -8.42
C ASP A 149 14.38 13.29 -8.71
N PRO A 150 15.61 12.75 -8.67
CA PRO A 150 16.81 13.56 -8.92
C PRO A 150 16.89 14.14 -10.35
N LYS A 151 16.06 13.68 -11.27
CA LYS A 151 16.00 14.21 -12.64
C LYS A 151 15.30 15.56 -12.75
N ASN A 152 14.47 15.91 -11.79
CA ASN A 152 13.73 17.19 -11.81
C ASN A 152 14.54 18.34 -11.22
N HIS A 153 15.78 18.10 -10.78
CA HIS A 153 16.65 19.12 -10.20
C HIS A 153 17.87 19.48 -11.09
N VAL A 154 17.79 19.16 -12.40
CA VAL A 154 18.80 19.54 -13.42
C VAL A 154 18.22 20.57 -14.35
#